data_6b7674bad063f90c181dccc90bcdb23a
#
_entry.id   6b7674bad063f90c181dccc90bcdb23a
#
_cell.length_a   1.000
_cell.length_b   1.000
_cell.length_c   1.000
_cell.angle_alpha   90.00
_cell.angle_beta   90.00
_cell.angle_gamma   90.00
#
_symmetry.space_group_name_H-M   'P 1'
#
loop_
_entity.id
_entity.type
_entity.pdbx_description
1 polymer ?
#
loop_
_entity_poly.entity_id
_entity_poly.type
_entity_poly.pdbx_seq_one_letter_code
_entity_poly.pdbx_strand_id
1 'polypeptide(L)'
;MEMYKRVLLMFATMKRLGSVVLFVLIASFAGAVSYTPQTVPNPRQSDKNNCVCNPDGIISQDDVAYLNRCAAQLETETGVELCVVAIDDIGEYDAFDFTYELFQRWGIGKEGKNTGVLLILVLDSRDIRIMTGGGIEGVLTDAVCNGIIQRDMMPALRKGDYSAGLCIGALRIFEVCTDGAAPEELRNASSVTNRYGYAEADKESEPDMASWICVALCLGVLIVLLWLLNRPKRCPQCGKRQLRKTSSRVLRAATYANAGAGVYTYCCKHCGYKTEKNFVIPRKTRTYVTTSGGMGGRGFGGGGFSGGSFGGGSTFGGGAGGKF
;
A
#
# COMPACT_ATOMS: atom_id res chain seq x y z
N MET A 1 -26.65 5.47 -64.70
CA MET A 1 -25.44 4.64 -64.46
C MET A 1 -24.59 5.16 -63.28
N GLU A 2 -24.44 6.47 -63.11
CA GLU A 2 -23.72 7.12 -62.02
C GLU A 2 -24.30 6.86 -60.62
N MET A 3 -25.63 6.87 -60.47
CA MET A 3 -26.31 6.66 -59.20
C MET A 3 -26.08 5.25 -58.64
N TYR A 4 -26.07 4.24 -59.52
CA TYR A 4 -25.81 2.85 -59.14
C TYR A 4 -24.38 2.62 -58.66
N LYS A 5 -23.40 3.29 -59.26
CA LYS A 5 -22.00 3.25 -58.81
C LYS A 5 -21.81 3.87 -57.41
N ARG A 6 -22.51 4.99 -57.12
CA ARG A 6 -22.47 5.63 -55.80
C ARG A 6 -23.06 4.75 -54.67
N VAL A 7 -24.17 4.07 -54.95
CA VAL A 7 -24.79 3.13 -54.02
C VAL A 7 -23.88 1.92 -53.76
N LEU A 8 -23.26 1.38 -54.82
CA LEU A 8 -22.33 0.25 -54.67
C LEU A 8 -21.09 0.63 -53.85
N LEU A 9 -20.59 1.87 -54.02
CA LEU A 9 -19.45 2.41 -53.25
C LEU A 9 -19.82 2.61 -51.79
N MET A 10 -21.02 3.09 -51.48
CA MET A 10 -21.53 3.21 -50.10
C MET A 10 -21.64 1.84 -49.41
N PHE A 11 -22.15 0.82 -50.09
CA PHE A 11 -22.21 -0.55 -49.53
C PHE A 11 -20.83 -1.13 -49.28
N ALA A 12 -19.85 -0.86 -50.15
CA ALA A 12 -18.48 -1.30 -49.97
C ALA A 12 -17.78 -0.59 -48.77
N THR A 13 -18.03 0.71 -48.57
CA THR A 13 -17.50 1.47 -47.43
C THR A 13 -18.18 1.05 -46.13
N MET A 14 -19.49 0.82 -46.09
CA MET A 14 -20.21 0.29 -44.93
C MET A 14 -19.71 -1.09 -44.50
N LYS A 15 -19.45 -2.01 -45.45
CA LYS A 15 -18.86 -3.33 -45.15
C LYS A 15 -17.46 -3.20 -44.54
N ARG A 16 -16.61 -2.30 -45.07
CA ARG A 16 -15.26 -2.03 -44.48
C ARG A 16 -15.34 -1.42 -43.09
N LEU A 17 -16.27 -0.47 -42.90
CA LEU A 17 -16.48 0.14 -41.57
C LEU A 17 -17.00 -0.89 -40.56
N GLY A 18 -17.96 -1.74 -40.95
CA GLY A 18 -18.46 -2.82 -40.08
C GLY A 18 -17.38 -3.84 -39.70
N SER A 19 -16.48 -4.18 -40.65
CA SER A 19 -15.36 -5.08 -40.39
C SER A 19 -14.34 -4.46 -39.42
N VAL A 20 -14.05 -3.16 -39.52
CA VAL A 20 -13.14 -2.45 -38.61
C VAL A 20 -13.75 -2.33 -37.21
N VAL A 21 -15.05 -2.01 -37.12
CA VAL A 21 -15.77 -1.95 -35.83
C VAL A 21 -15.82 -3.33 -35.17
N LEU A 22 -16.06 -4.38 -35.93
CA LEU A 22 -16.05 -5.76 -35.41
C LEU A 22 -14.65 -6.17 -34.93
N PHE A 23 -13.59 -5.77 -35.64
CA PHE A 23 -12.22 -6.06 -35.28
C PHE A 23 -11.81 -5.30 -34.00
N VAL A 24 -12.23 -4.04 -33.84
CA VAL A 24 -12.02 -3.24 -32.63
C VAL A 24 -12.79 -3.83 -31.44
N LEU A 25 -14.03 -4.31 -31.66
CA LEU A 25 -14.81 -4.96 -30.59
C LEU A 25 -14.20 -6.31 -30.15
N ILE A 26 -13.63 -7.08 -31.08
CA ILE A 26 -12.98 -8.36 -30.75
C ILE A 26 -11.63 -8.10 -29.98
N ALA A 27 -10.90 -7.06 -30.36
CA ALA A 27 -9.67 -6.66 -29.69
C ALA A 27 -9.90 -6.16 -28.23
N SER A 28 -11.12 -5.72 -27.91
CA SER A 28 -11.50 -5.27 -26.57
C SER A 28 -11.81 -6.43 -25.57
N PHE A 29 -11.83 -7.67 -26.05
CA PHE A 29 -12.00 -8.89 -25.24
C PHE A 29 -10.66 -9.57 -24.88
N ALA A 30 -9.56 -8.83 -24.82
CA ALA A 30 -8.37 -9.31 -24.10
C ALA A 30 -8.72 -9.29 -22.60
N GLY A 31 -9.36 -10.34 -22.12
CA GLY A 31 -9.63 -10.52 -20.70
C GLY A 31 -8.31 -10.51 -19.93
N ALA A 32 -8.24 -9.75 -18.84
CA ALA A 32 -7.14 -9.82 -17.91
C ALA A 32 -6.95 -11.30 -17.49
N VAL A 33 -5.72 -11.79 -17.55
CA VAL A 33 -5.41 -13.15 -17.11
C VAL A 33 -5.24 -13.11 -15.61
N SER A 34 -6.19 -13.66 -14.87
CA SER A 34 -6.02 -13.83 -13.42
C SER A 34 -5.11 -15.02 -13.14
N TYR A 35 -4.10 -14.80 -12.32
CA TYR A 35 -3.17 -15.83 -11.91
C TYR A 35 -3.61 -16.53 -10.62
N THR A 36 -3.31 -17.83 -10.54
CA THR A 36 -3.34 -18.59 -9.29
C THR A 36 -1.92 -19.02 -8.95
N PRO A 37 -1.60 -19.37 -7.69
CA PRO A 37 -0.25 -19.85 -7.33
C PRO A 37 0.24 -21.03 -8.20
N GLN A 38 -0.69 -21.76 -8.85
CA GLN A 38 -0.42 -22.88 -9.74
C GLN A 38 -0.09 -22.44 -11.17
N THR A 39 -0.65 -21.33 -11.62
CA THR A 39 -0.55 -20.86 -13.02
C THR A 39 0.53 -19.81 -13.23
N VAL A 40 1.04 -19.18 -12.17
CA VAL A 40 2.17 -18.25 -12.27
C VAL A 40 3.39 -18.97 -12.84
N PRO A 41 3.97 -18.46 -13.96
CA PRO A 41 5.15 -19.10 -14.56
C PRO A 41 6.36 -19.00 -13.63
N ASN A 42 6.93 -20.15 -13.26
CA ASN A 42 8.15 -20.14 -12.46
C ASN A 42 9.36 -19.80 -13.35
N PRO A 43 10.08 -18.71 -13.10
CA PRO A 43 11.14 -18.23 -13.97
C PRO A 43 12.33 -19.21 -14.06
N ARG A 44 12.64 -19.94 -12.98
CA ARG A 44 13.75 -20.90 -12.94
C ARG A 44 13.49 -22.21 -13.67
N GLN A 45 12.25 -22.48 -14.10
CA GLN A 45 11.96 -23.64 -14.95
C GLN A 45 12.53 -23.50 -16.35
N SER A 46 12.55 -22.28 -16.90
CA SER A 46 13.09 -21.99 -18.23
C SER A 46 14.58 -21.68 -18.20
N ASP A 47 15.03 -20.95 -17.20
CA ASP A 47 16.44 -20.60 -17.00
C ASP A 47 16.73 -20.54 -15.49
N LYS A 48 17.71 -21.33 -15.02
CA LYS A 48 18.12 -21.38 -13.62
C LYS A 48 18.62 -20.05 -13.07
N ASN A 49 19.12 -19.17 -13.94
CA ASN A 49 19.62 -17.85 -13.57
C ASN A 49 18.52 -16.80 -13.54
N ASN A 50 17.32 -17.12 -14.01
CA ASN A 50 16.21 -16.18 -14.01
C ASN A 50 15.46 -16.22 -12.67
N CYS A 51 15.43 -15.09 -11.99
CA CYS A 51 14.77 -14.90 -10.70
C CYS A 51 13.53 -13.98 -10.82
N VAL A 52 13.21 -13.50 -12.04
CA VAL A 52 12.15 -12.53 -12.28
C VAL A 52 11.02 -13.14 -13.08
N CYS A 53 9.82 -13.18 -12.51
CA CYS A 53 8.57 -13.53 -13.17
C CYS A 53 7.81 -12.24 -13.55
N ASN A 54 7.70 -11.95 -14.85
CA ASN A 54 7.08 -10.73 -15.39
C ASN A 54 6.25 -11.07 -16.64
N PRO A 55 5.21 -11.92 -16.51
CA PRO A 55 4.44 -12.38 -17.66
C PRO A 55 3.63 -11.26 -18.33
N ASP A 56 3.21 -10.26 -17.58
CA ASP A 56 2.38 -9.14 -18.06
C ASP A 56 3.20 -7.95 -18.54
N GLY A 57 4.54 -8.04 -18.49
CA GLY A 57 5.43 -6.97 -18.97
C GLY A 57 5.40 -5.69 -18.13
N ILE A 58 5.08 -5.80 -16.84
CA ILE A 58 5.03 -4.68 -15.90
C ILE A 58 6.43 -4.08 -15.67
N ILE A 59 7.45 -4.93 -15.67
CA ILE A 59 8.86 -4.54 -15.49
C ILE A 59 9.51 -4.41 -16.87
N SER A 60 10.29 -3.35 -17.07
CA SER A 60 11.06 -3.17 -18.30
C SER A 60 12.14 -4.25 -18.45
N GLN A 61 12.51 -4.59 -19.69
CA GLN A 61 13.53 -5.62 -19.97
C GLN A 61 14.91 -5.28 -19.35
N ASP A 62 15.27 -4.02 -19.34
CA ASP A 62 16.52 -3.55 -18.73
C ASP A 62 16.50 -3.75 -17.21
N ASP A 63 15.34 -3.47 -16.57
CA ASP A 63 15.16 -3.64 -15.15
C ASP A 63 15.04 -5.13 -14.77
N VAL A 64 14.46 -5.99 -15.62
CA VAL A 64 14.50 -7.46 -15.46
C VAL A 64 15.95 -7.96 -15.44
N ALA A 65 16.78 -7.48 -16.39
CA ALA A 65 18.20 -7.84 -16.41
C ALA A 65 18.96 -7.35 -15.16
N TYR A 66 18.62 -6.15 -14.68
CA TYR A 66 19.15 -5.60 -13.44
C TYR A 66 18.76 -6.46 -12.22
N LEU A 67 17.48 -6.77 -12.06
CA LEU A 67 16.95 -7.58 -10.95
C LEU A 67 17.59 -8.98 -10.91
N ASN A 68 17.77 -9.59 -12.08
CA ASN A 68 18.46 -10.89 -12.18
C ASN A 68 19.93 -10.81 -11.72
N ARG A 69 20.66 -9.75 -12.10
CA ARG A 69 22.04 -9.53 -11.62
C ARG A 69 22.07 -9.30 -10.10
N CYS A 70 21.18 -8.47 -9.59
CA CYS A 70 21.07 -8.20 -8.16
C CYS A 70 20.80 -9.50 -7.37
N ALA A 71 19.85 -10.31 -7.82
CA ALA A 71 19.51 -11.57 -7.18
C ALA A 71 20.66 -12.60 -7.24
N ALA A 72 21.34 -12.72 -8.39
CA ALA A 72 22.48 -13.63 -8.55
C ALA A 72 23.67 -13.23 -7.67
N GLN A 73 23.94 -11.93 -7.56
CA GLN A 73 25.03 -11.46 -6.70
C GLN A 73 24.68 -11.63 -5.23
N LEU A 74 23.43 -11.35 -4.81
CA LEU A 74 22.95 -11.61 -3.46
C LEU A 74 23.09 -13.08 -3.08
N GLU A 75 22.67 -13.99 -3.97
CA GLU A 75 22.80 -15.42 -3.75
C GLU A 75 24.27 -15.86 -3.61
N THR A 76 25.16 -15.27 -4.41
CA THR A 76 26.59 -15.59 -4.37
C THR A 76 27.25 -15.11 -3.07
N GLU A 77 26.93 -13.91 -2.59
CA GLU A 77 27.56 -13.31 -1.42
C GLU A 77 27.00 -13.86 -0.09
N THR A 78 25.70 -14.11 -0.03
CA THR A 78 25.01 -14.42 1.24
C THR A 78 24.33 -15.78 1.26
N GLY A 79 24.13 -16.40 0.10
CA GLY A 79 23.31 -17.59 -0.05
C GLY A 79 21.80 -17.35 0.04
N VAL A 80 21.37 -16.07 0.04
CA VAL A 80 19.96 -15.69 0.03
C VAL A 80 19.43 -15.76 -1.39
N GLU A 81 18.33 -16.49 -1.59
CA GLU A 81 17.63 -16.59 -2.87
C GLU A 81 16.52 -15.52 -2.96
N LEU A 82 16.71 -14.51 -3.79
CA LEU A 82 15.70 -13.51 -4.09
C LEU A 82 14.91 -13.92 -5.34
N CYS A 83 13.59 -13.89 -5.24
CA CYS A 83 12.69 -14.00 -6.38
C CYS A 83 11.81 -12.76 -6.46
N VAL A 84 11.61 -12.22 -7.67
CA VAL A 84 10.77 -11.06 -7.93
C VAL A 84 9.63 -11.46 -8.86
N VAL A 85 8.40 -11.13 -8.47
CA VAL A 85 7.17 -11.41 -9.23
C VAL A 85 6.42 -10.12 -9.44
N ALA A 86 6.06 -9.84 -10.70
CA ALA A 86 5.18 -8.73 -11.05
C ALA A 86 4.07 -9.28 -11.96
N ILE A 87 2.85 -9.26 -11.46
CA ILE A 87 1.64 -9.78 -12.12
C ILE A 87 0.49 -8.79 -12.03
N ASP A 88 -0.40 -8.85 -12.99
CA ASP A 88 -1.52 -7.92 -13.07
C ASP A 88 -2.60 -8.27 -12.04
N ASP A 89 -3.14 -9.48 -12.08
CA ASP A 89 -4.32 -9.86 -11.32
C ASP A 89 -4.17 -11.26 -10.68
N ILE A 90 -4.67 -11.39 -9.46
CA ILE A 90 -4.72 -12.66 -8.68
C ILE A 90 -6.15 -13.13 -8.42
N GLY A 91 -7.15 -12.52 -9.08
CA GLY A 91 -8.56 -12.82 -8.87
C GLY A 91 -9.02 -12.53 -7.44
N GLU A 92 -9.75 -13.48 -6.86
CA GLU A 92 -10.31 -13.36 -5.51
C GLU A 92 -9.34 -13.75 -4.39
N TYR A 93 -8.07 -14.07 -4.71
CA TYR A 93 -7.10 -14.44 -3.68
C TYR A 93 -6.74 -13.23 -2.79
N ASP A 94 -6.57 -13.50 -1.50
CA ASP A 94 -5.86 -12.58 -0.62
C ASP A 94 -4.37 -12.55 -0.99
N ALA A 95 -3.78 -11.37 -1.03
CA ALA A 95 -2.39 -11.20 -1.45
C ALA A 95 -1.39 -11.92 -0.53
N PHE A 96 -1.70 -12.07 0.76
CA PHE A 96 -0.85 -12.82 1.68
C PHE A 96 -0.91 -14.33 1.38
N ASP A 97 -2.12 -14.87 1.30
CA ASP A 97 -2.34 -16.30 1.07
C ASP A 97 -1.77 -16.73 -0.28
N PHE A 98 -1.97 -15.90 -1.32
CA PHE A 98 -1.37 -16.10 -2.64
C PHE A 98 0.16 -16.16 -2.58
N THR A 99 0.78 -15.16 -1.94
CA THR A 99 2.23 -15.06 -1.82
C THR A 99 2.82 -16.22 -1.02
N TYR A 100 2.15 -16.62 0.06
CA TYR A 100 2.56 -17.74 0.91
C TYR A 100 2.51 -19.06 0.15
N GLU A 101 1.41 -19.35 -0.54
CA GLU A 101 1.28 -20.57 -1.34
C GLU A 101 2.29 -20.60 -2.48
N LEU A 102 2.52 -19.47 -3.17
CA LEU A 102 3.51 -19.35 -4.22
C LEU A 102 4.93 -19.60 -3.71
N PHE A 103 5.29 -19.00 -2.56
CA PHE A 103 6.58 -19.19 -1.91
C PHE A 103 6.85 -20.65 -1.60
N GLN A 104 5.89 -21.32 -0.97
CA GLN A 104 5.99 -22.74 -0.62
C GLN A 104 6.07 -23.63 -1.87
N ARG A 105 5.25 -23.35 -2.86
CA ARG A 105 5.19 -24.14 -4.09
C ARG A 105 6.48 -24.06 -4.90
N TRP A 106 7.10 -22.91 -4.95
CA TRP A 106 8.38 -22.75 -5.66
C TRP A 106 9.57 -23.21 -4.83
N GLY A 107 9.41 -23.34 -3.52
CA GLY A 107 10.48 -23.74 -2.60
C GLY A 107 11.60 -22.72 -2.57
N ILE A 108 11.27 -21.42 -2.48
CA ILE A 108 12.25 -20.34 -2.53
C ILE A 108 13.16 -20.39 -1.30
N GLY A 109 14.47 -20.41 -1.53
CA GLY A 109 15.49 -20.50 -0.49
C GLY A 109 16.18 -21.84 -0.43
N LYS A 110 17.34 -21.90 0.21
CA LYS A 110 18.14 -23.13 0.33
C LYS A 110 17.50 -24.10 1.30
N GLU A 111 17.42 -25.37 0.91
CA GLU A 111 16.92 -26.45 1.76
C GLU A 111 17.69 -26.50 3.09
N GLY A 112 16.94 -26.59 4.20
CA GLY A 112 17.48 -26.61 5.56
C GLY A 112 17.99 -25.26 6.09
N LYS A 113 18.26 -24.27 5.22
CA LYS A 113 18.64 -22.91 5.61
C LYS A 113 17.47 -21.94 5.58
N ASN A 114 16.49 -22.17 4.71
CA ASN A 114 15.28 -21.34 4.52
C ASN A 114 15.61 -19.86 4.28
N THR A 115 16.66 -19.57 3.48
CA THR A 115 17.14 -18.22 3.18
C THR A 115 16.51 -17.64 1.92
N GLY A 116 15.20 -17.84 1.74
CA GLY A 116 14.47 -17.32 0.58
C GLY A 116 13.83 -15.97 0.85
N VAL A 117 13.70 -15.17 -0.21
CA VAL A 117 12.96 -13.91 -0.21
C VAL A 117 12.11 -13.83 -1.47
N LEU A 118 10.82 -13.59 -1.33
CA LEU A 118 9.90 -13.33 -2.44
C LEU A 118 9.40 -11.87 -2.36
N LEU A 119 9.72 -11.10 -3.39
CA LEU A 119 9.19 -9.76 -3.60
C LEU A 119 8.13 -9.83 -4.69
N ILE A 120 6.87 -9.59 -4.34
CA ILE A 120 5.74 -9.67 -5.27
C ILE A 120 4.97 -8.36 -5.35
N LEU A 121 4.66 -7.95 -6.57
CA LEU A 121 3.77 -6.86 -6.92
C LEU A 121 2.54 -7.40 -7.63
N VAL A 122 1.35 -7.06 -7.15
CA VAL A 122 0.07 -7.31 -7.80
C VAL A 122 -0.55 -5.97 -8.18
N LEU A 123 -0.73 -5.74 -9.46
CA LEU A 123 -1.07 -4.41 -9.98
C LEU A 123 -2.53 -4.05 -9.74
N ASP A 124 -3.47 -4.94 -10.02
CA ASP A 124 -4.91 -4.68 -9.90
C ASP A 124 -5.31 -4.36 -8.45
N SER A 125 -4.88 -5.18 -7.49
CA SER A 125 -5.14 -4.95 -6.06
C SER A 125 -4.24 -3.88 -5.44
N ARG A 126 -3.22 -3.40 -6.17
CA ARG A 126 -2.19 -2.47 -5.71
C ARG A 126 -1.46 -2.97 -4.47
N ASP A 127 -1.22 -4.25 -4.42
CA ASP A 127 -0.50 -4.88 -3.32
C ASP A 127 0.98 -5.09 -3.67
N ILE A 128 1.83 -4.75 -2.71
CA ILE A 128 3.27 -5.07 -2.71
C ILE A 128 3.57 -5.86 -1.45
N ARG A 129 4.37 -6.91 -1.59
CA ARG A 129 4.73 -7.75 -0.46
C ARG A 129 6.16 -8.27 -0.56
N ILE A 130 6.82 -8.31 0.59
CA ILE A 130 8.08 -9.02 0.79
C ILE A 130 7.78 -10.17 1.76
N MET A 131 8.05 -11.39 1.34
CA MET A 131 7.91 -12.58 2.19
C MET A 131 9.28 -13.23 2.36
N THR A 132 9.59 -13.62 3.59
CA THR A 132 10.90 -14.13 4.00
C THR A 132 10.81 -15.58 4.46
N GLY A 133 11.83 -16.36 4.19
CA GLY A 133 12.01 -17.68 4.80
C GLY A 133 12.54 -17.57 6.22
N GLY A 134 12.23 -18.56 7.06
CA GLY A 134 12.58 -18.53 8.49
C GLY A 134 14.05 -18.36 8.80
N GLY A 135 14.95 -18.71 7.86
CA GLY A 135 16.41 -18.56 8.04
C GLY A 135 16.93 -17.15 7.85
N ILE A 136 16.14 -16.24 7.26
CA ILE A 136 16.54 -14.84 7.02
C ILE A 136 15.75 -13.83 7.88
N GLU A 137 14.73 -14.27 8.61
CA GLU A 137 13.90 -13.40 9.46
C GLU A 137 14.69 -12.64 10.53
N GLY A 138 15.85 -13.16 10.94
CA GLY A 138 16.73 -12.45 11.87
C GLY A 138 17.41 -11.21 11.28
N VAL A 139 17.52 -11.13 9.96
CA VAL A 139 18.12 -10.02 9.20
C VAL A 139 17.03 -9.18 8.55
N LEU A 140 16.17 -9.82 7.76
CA LEU A 140 15.00 -9.22 7.13
C LEU A 140 13.76 -9.44 8.01
N THR A 141 13.69 -8.73 9.12
CA THR A 141 12.52 -8.77 10.01
C THR A 141 11.33 -8.11 9.36
N ASP A 142 10.10 -8.38 9.84
CA ASP A 142 8.87 -7.74 9.36
C ASP A 142 8.96 -6.20 9.40
N ALA A 143 9.60 -5.65 10.45
CA ALA A 143 9.79 -4.21 10.58
C ALA A 143 10.73 -3.65 9.51
N VAL A 144 11.81 -4.36 9.19
CA VAL A 144 12.76 -4.00 8.12
C VAL A 144 12.07 -4.09 6.76
N CYS A 145 11.37 -5.19 6.47
CA CYS A 145 10.61 -5.36 5.23
C CYS A 145 9.55 -4.25 5.06
N ASN A 146 8.82 -3.93 6.13
CA ASN A 146 7.87 -2.81 6.09
C ASN A 146 8.56 -1.46 5.85
N GLY A 147 9.74 -1.23 6.43
CA GLY A 147 10.55 -0.05 6.18
C GLY A 147 10.95 0.08 4.70
N ILE A 148 11.43 -1.00 4.09
CA ILE A 148 11.77 -1.07 2.66
C ILE A 148 10.55 -0.72 1.81
N ILE A 149 9.40 -1.34 2.10
CA ILE A 149 8.17 -1.07 1.34
C ILE A 149 7.76 0.39 1.50
N GLN A 150 7.55 0.87 2.72
CA GLN A 150 6.90 2.15 2.97
C GLN A 150 7.79 3.34 2.65
N ARG A 151 9.08 3.27 3.01
CA ARG A 151 10.01 4.38 2.84
C ARG A 151 10.65 4.39 1.46
N ASP A 152 11.09 3.21 0.99
CA ASP A 152 11.97 3.16 -0.16
C ASP A 152 11.19 2.86 -1.46
N MET A 153 10.25 1.91 -1.46
CA MET A 153 9.51 1.50 -2.66
C MET A 153 8.27 2.36 -2.95
N MET A 154 7.48 2.70 -1.92
CA MET A 154 6.20 3.41 -2.09
C MET A 154 6.28 4.72 -2.88
N PRO A 155 7.32 5.55 -2.77
CA PRO A 155 7.42 6.78 -3.56
C PRO A 155 7.43 6.56 -5.08
N ALA A 156 8.05 5.47 -5.54
CA ALA A 156 8.06 5.08 -6.96
C ALA A 156 6.73 4.42 -7.37
N LEU A 157 6.23 3.49 -6.57
CA LEU A 157 4.99 2.75 -6.83
C LEU A 157 3.78 3.69 -6.95
N ARG A 158 3.67 4.68 -6.08
CA ARG A 158 2.59 5.69 -6.12
C ARG A 158 2.64 6.59 -7.36
N LYS A 159 3.80 6.74 -7.98
CA LYS A 159 3.97 7.46 -9.25
C LYS A 159 3.69 6.58 -10.47
N GLY A 160 3.42 5.27 -10.26
CA GLY A 160 3.21 4.29 -11.32
C GLY A 160 4.51 3.75 -11.92
N ASP A 161 5.66 4.06 -11.33
CA ASP A 161 6.95 3.50 -11.77
C ASP A 161 7.24 2.19 -11.01
N TYR A 162 6.56 1.14 -11.44
CA TYR A 162 6.62 -0.17 -10.80
C TYR A 162 7.98 -0.85 -10.95
N SER A 163 8.59 -0.71 -12.13
CA SER A 163 9.94 -1.19 -12.39
C SER A 163 10.93 -0.62 -11.39
N ALA A 164 10.94 0.71 -11.24
CA ALA A 164 11.85 1.38 -10.31
C ALA A 164 11.56 0.97 -8.86
N GLY A 165 10.28 0.87 -8.46
CA GLY A 165 9.91 0.43 -7.12
C GLY A 165 10.47 -0.94 -6.77
N LEU A 166 10.38 -1.90 -7.69
CA LEU A 166 10.92 -3.25 -7.51
C LEU A 166 12.45 -3.28 -7.50
N CYS A 167 13.11 -2.50 -8.37
CA CYS A 167 14.57 -2.38 -8.37
C CYS A 167 15.10 -1.78 -7.07
N ILE A 168 14.46 -0.74 -6.55
CA ILE A 168 14.79 -0.15 -5.24
C ILE A 168 14.63 -1.18 -4.13
N GLY A 169 13.50 -1.90 -4.12
CA GLY A 169 13.24 -2.94 -3.13
C GLY A 169 14.29 -4.04 -3.14
N ALA A 170 14.65 -4.56 -4.31
CA ALA A 170 15.68 -5.57 -4.47
C ALA A 170 17.06 -5.08 -4.00
N LEU A 171 17.42 -3.83 -4.33
CA LEU A 171 18.68 -3.23 -3.91
C LEU A 171 18.74 -3.06 -2.38
N ARG A 172 17.64 -2.63 -1.75
CA ARG A 172 17.57 -2.49 -0.29
C ARG A 172 17.62 -3.84 0.42
N ILE A 173 16.97 -4.86 -0.12
CA ILE A 173 17.09 -6.24 0.38
C ILE A 173 18.56 -6.69 0.32
N PHE A 174 19.24 -6.41 -0.80
CA PHE A 174 20.67 -6.70 -0.96
C PHE A 174 21.50 -6.03 0.13
N GLU A 175 21.37 -4.70 0.31
CA GLU A 175 22.10 -3.92 1.30
C GLU A 175 21.91 -4.43 2.73
N VAL A 176 20.67 -4.77 3.08
CA VAL A 176 20.35 -5.31 4.42
C VAL A 176 20.95 -6.70 4.63
N CYS A 177 20.90 -7.57 3.61
CA CYS A 177 21.42 -8.93 3.72
C CYS A 177 22.95 -9.01 3.74
N THR A 178 23.64 -8.03 3.14
CA THR A 178 25.11 -7.94 3.12
C THR A 178 25.70 -7.09 4.23
N ASP A 179 24.85 -6.46 5.08
CA ASP A 179 25.23 -5.50 6.12
C ASP A 179 26.15 -4.39 5.58
N GLY A 180 25.89 -3.97 4.35
CA GLY A 180 26.72 -3.01 3.66
C GLY A 180 26.06 -2.33 2.46
N ALA A 181 26.79 -1.35 1.91
CA ALA A 181 26.36 -0.71 0.67
C ALA A 181 26.47 -1.70 -0.51
N ALA A 182 25.46 -1.75 -1.34
CA ALA A 182 25.52 -2.51 -2.58
C ALA A 182 26.70 -2.05 -3.46
N PRO A 183 27.31 -2.95 -4.24
CA PRO A 183 28.38 -2.62 -5.15
C PRO A 183 28.00 -1.46 -6.07
N GLU A 184 28.99 -0.61 -6.38
CA GLU A 184 28.77 0.59 -7.18
C GLU A 184 28.19 0.27 -8.57
N GLU A 185 28.53 -0.90 -9.09
CA GLU A 185 28.00 -1.40 -10.37
C GLU A 185 26.47 -1.63 -10.30
N LEU A 186 25.94 -2.17 -9.21
CA LEU A 186 24.50 -2.34 -9.01
C LEU A 186 23.80 -1.01 -8.70
N ARG A 187 24.47 -0.13 -7.95
CA ARG A 187 23.94 1.20 -7.62
C ARG A 187 23.85 2.11 -8.85
N ASN A 188 24.83 2.05 -9.75
CA ASN A 188 24.91 2.90 -10.93
C ASN A 188 24.23 2.29 -12.17
N ALA A 189 24.04 0.96 -12.21
CA ALA A 189 23.46 0.25 -13.36
C ALA A 189 21.95 0.38 -13.46
N SER A 190 21.27 0.84 -12.41
CA SER A 190 19.83 1.01 -12.48
C SER A 190 19.49 2.36 -13.14
N SER A 191 18.57 2.32 -14.11
CA SER A 191 17.85 3.50 -14.59
C SER A 191 17.19 4.28 -13.41
N VAL A 192 17.10 3.65 -12.26
CA VAL A 192 16.54 4.09 -10.98
C VAL A 192 17.42 5.15 -10.33
N THR A 193 18.75 5.00 -10.29
CA THR A 193 19.66 6.01 -9.71
C THR A 193 19.64 7.32 -10.48
N ASN A 194 19.48 7.25 -11.81
CA ASN A 194 19.37 8.46 -12.65
C ASN A 194 17.97 9.07 -12.64
N ARG A 195 16.92 8.29 -12.36
CA ARG A 195 15.53 8.73 -12.42
C ARG A 195 14.98 9.20 -11.06
N TYR A 196 15.43 8.62 -9.97
CA TYR A 196 14.97 8.94 -8.61
C TYR A 196 16.06 9.47 -7.70
N GLY A 197 17.29 9.65 -8.23
CA GLY A 197 18.45 10.03 -7.48
C GLY A 197 18.43 9.25 -6.16
N TYR A 198 19.33 8.32 -5.94
CA TYR A 198 19.62 7.86 -4.58
C TYR A 198 20.22 9.06 -3.84
N ALA A 199 19.40 10.11 -3.70
CA ALA A 199 19.68 11.19 -2.81
C ALA A 199 19.51 10.61 -1.42
N GLU A 200 20.64 10.30 -0.80
CA GLU A 200 20.84 10.34 0.62
C GLU A 200 19.50 10.45 1.38
N ALA A 201 18.90 9.27 1.73
CA ALA A 201 17.66 9.20 2.50
C ALA A 201 17.85 9.71 3.94
N ASP A 202 18.93 10.44 4.22
CA ASP A 202 19.30 11.02 5.51
C ASP A 202 19.24 12.55 5.56
N LYS A 203 18.66 13.19 4.52
CA LYS A 203 18.11 14.53 4.74
C LYS A 203 16.61 14.39 4.96
N GLU A 204 16.20 14.24 6.25
CA GLU A 204 14.94 14.83 6.70
C GLU A 204 14.83 16.16 5.95
N SER A 205 13.86 16.25 5.03
CA SER A 205 13.58 17.52 4.38
C SER A 205 13.20 18.46 5.53
N GLU A 206 14.11 19.33 5.91
CA GLU A 206 13.78 20.44 6.79
C GLU A 206 12.53 21.09 6.19
N PRO A 207 11.43 21.16 6.94
CA PRO A 207 10.17 21.66 6.39
C PRO A 207 10.45 23.07 5.90
N ASP A 208 10.24 23.26 4.60
CA ASP A 208 10.43 24.52 3.91
C ASP A 208 9.80 25.66 4.73
N MET A 209 10.47 26.81 4.81
CA MET A 209 9.98 28.00 5.54
C MET A 209 8.53 28.32 5.20
N ALA A 210 8.10 28.06 3.96
CA ALA A 210 6.71 28.19 3.51
C ALA A 210 5.75 27.26 4.28
N SER A 211 6.18 26.05 4.62
CA SER A 211 5.40 25.08 5.43
C SER A 211 5.19 25.58 6.86
N TRP A 212 6.24 26.14 7.48
CA TRP A 212 6.13 26.76 8.82
C TRP A 212 5.20 27.98 8.83
N ILE A 213 5.22 28.80 7.78
CA ILE A 213 4.33 29.95 7.62
C ILE A 213 2.87 29.47 7.50
N CYS A 214 2.58 28.45 6.71
CA CYS A 214 1.24 27.86 6.61
C CYS A 214 0.75 27.33 7.96
N VAL A 215 1.58 26.59 8.69
CA VAL A 215 1.23 26.05 10.02
C VAL A 215 0.96 27.21 11.00
N ALA A 216 1.80 28.24 11.01
CA ALA A 216 1.61 29.41 11.87
C ALA A 216 0.31 30.18 11.54
N LEU A 217 -0.01 30.34 10.26
CA LEU A 217 -1.27 30.97 9.81
C LEU A 217 -2.49 30.13 10.22
N CYS A 218 -2.44 28.80 10.04
CA CYS A 218 -3.51 27.90 10.47
C CYS A 218 -3.72 27.94 11.98
N LEU A 219 -2.64 27.92 12.76
CA LEU A 219 -2.70 28.06 14.21
C LEU A 219 -3.25 29.43 14.63
N GLY A 220 -2.83 30.50 13.96
CA GLY A 220 -3.36 31.86 14.19
C GLY A 220 -4.85 31.91 13.95
N VAL A 221 -5.34 31.38 12.82
CA VAL A 221 -6.78 31.33 12.51
C VAL A 221 -7.52 30.48 13.55
N LEU A 222 -6.97 29.34 13.96
CA LEU A 222 -7.56 28.47 14.99
C LEU A 222 -7.69 29.19 16.33
N ILE A 223 -6.64 29.92 16.76
CA ILE A 223 -6.64 30.71 18.00
C ILE A 223 -7.70 31.80 17.94
N VAL A 224 -7.79 32.53 16.82
CA VAL A 224 -8.81 33.55 16.62
C VAL A 224 -10.21 32.96 16.65
N LEU A 225 -10.41 31.81 16.02
CA LEU A 225 -11.69 31.10 16.00
C LEU A 225 -12.09 30.63 17.41
N LEU A 226 -11.17 30.04 18.16
CA LEU A 226 -11.37 29.62 19.54
C LEU A 226 -11.68 30.84 20.44
N TRP A 227 -11.01 31.98 20.23
CA TRP A 227 -11.27 33.20 20.95
C TRP A 227 -12.67 33.78 20.62
N LEU A 228 -13.08 33.74 19.34
CA LEU A 228 -14.42 34.15 18.92
C LEU A 228 -15.52 33.26 19.52
N LEU A 229 -15.30 31.94 19.55
CA LEU A 229 -16.22 30.95 20.12
C LEU A 229 -16.33 31.09 21.64
N ASN A 230 -15.23 31.41 22.34
CA ASN A 230 -15.16 31.57 23.79
C ASN A 230 -15.53 32.97 24.29
N ARG A 231 -15.92 33.90 23.38
CA ARG A 231 -16.34 35.24 23.81
C ARG A 231 -17.51 35.18 24.78
N PRO A 232 -17.42 35.88 25.93
CA PRO A 232 -18.50 35.91 26.90
C PRO A 232 -19.74 36.58 26.26
N LYS A 233 -20.90 35.97 26.50
CA LYS A 233 -22.17 36.41 25.96
C LYS A 233 -22.60 37.74 26.61
N ARG A 234 -23.38 38.56 25.89
CA ARG A 234 -23.98 39.76 26.46
C ARG A 234 -25.04 39.37 27.49
N CYS A 235 -24.99 40.04 28.65
CA CYS A 235 -26.03 39.89 29.66
C CYS A 235 -27.27 40.61 29.21
N PRO A 236 -28.48 40.00 29.22
CA PRO A 236 -29.72 40.64 28.82
C PRO A 236 -30.14 41.76 29.78
N GLN A 237 -29.71 41.69 31.04
CA GLN A 237 -30.09 42.69 32.05
C GLN A 237 -29.19 43.92 32.08
N CYS A 238 -27.86 43.78 31.94
CA CYS A 238 -26.94 44.92 32.04
C CYS A 238 -26.19 45.24 30.73
N GLY A 239 -26.42 44.52 29.65
CA GLY A 239 -25.81 44.73 28.32
C GLY A 239 -24.31 44.39 28.23
N LYS A 240 -23.63 44.21 29.34
CA LYS A 240 -22.18 43.94 29.37
C LYS A 240 -21.85 42.49 28.95
N ARG A 241 -20.70 42.28 28.28
CA ARG A 241 -20.22 40.95 27.87
C ARG A 241 -19.53 40.23 29.03
N GLN A 242 -20.27 39.86 30.06
CA GLN A 242 -19.74 39.21 31.26
C GLN A 242 -20.58 38.00 31.71
N LEU A 243 -21.47 37.50 30.85
CA LEU A 243 -22.26 36.29 31.11
C LEU A 243 -21.39 35.07 30.84
N ARG A 244 -21.07 34.32 31.91
CA ARG A 244 -20.25 33.09 31.82
C ARG A 244 -21.04 31.90 32.32
N LYS A 245 -20.74 30.72 31.75
CA LYS A 245 -21.23 29.44 32.25
C LYS A 245 -20.56 29.17 33.61
N THR A 246 -21.36 28.95 34.63
CA THR A 246 -20.89 28.69 36.01
C THR A 246 -20.99 27.24 36.37
N SER A 247 -22.07 26.57 35.99
CA SER A 247 -22.26 25.16 36.28
C SER A 247 -23.04 24.42 35.19
N SER A 248 -22.97 23.10 35.21
CA SER A 248 -23.81 22.24 34.37
C SER A 248 -24.33 21.09 35.21
N ARG A 249 -25.64 20.83 35.14
CA ARG A 249 -26.27 19.70 35.80
C ARG A 249 -26.92 18.79 34.76
N VAL A 250 -26.67 17.51 34.85
CA VAL A 250 -27.35 16.51 34.05
C VAL A 250 -28.66 16.16 34.73
N LEU A 251 -29.79 16.35 34.06
CA LEU A 251 -31.12 16.05 34.54
C LEU A 251 -31.48 14.59 34.24
N ARG A 252 -31.10 14.11 33.04
CA ARG A 252 -31.35 12.74 32.61
C ARG A 252 -30.14 12.27 31.81
N ALA A 253 -29.53 11.17 32.21
CA ALA A 253 -28.41 10.57 31.50
C ALA A 253 -28.85 10.03 30.13
N ALA A 254 -27.98 10.10 29.12
CA ALA A 254 -28.21 9.49 27.84
C ALA A 254 -28.09 7.95 27.95
N THR A 255 -28.99 7.24 27.32
CA THR A 255 -28.99 5.79 27.18
C THR A 255 -28.81 5.40 25.72
N TYR A 256 -28.74 4.11 25.41
CA TYR A 256 -28.72 3.63 24.03
C TYR A 256 -30.03 3.89 23.28
N ALA A 257 -31.17 3.93 24.02
CA ALA A 257 -32.51 4.15 23.46
C ALA A 257 -32.88 5.65 23.38
N ASN A 258 -32.51 6.44 24.40
CA ASN A 258 -32.98 7.81 24.56
C ASN A 258 -31.86 8.80 24.76
N ALA A 259 -32.04 10.00 24.19
CA ALA A 259 -31.13 11.12 24.43
C ALA A 259 -31.26 11.62 25.90
N GLY A 260 -30.16 12.05 26.47
CA GLY A 260 -30.11 12.69 27.78
C GLY A 260 -30.46 14.18 27.71
N ALA A 261 -30.73 14.78 28.85
CA ALA A 261 -30.98 16.22 28.97
C ALA A 261 -30.20 16.80 30.15
N GLY A 262 -29.73 18.02 30.00
CA GLY A 262 -29.05 18.76 31.06
C GLY A 262 -29.31 20.25 30.98
N VAL A 263 -28.89 20.98 32.01
CA VAL A 263 -29.05 22.42 32.11
C VAL A 263 -27.68 23.08 32.38
N TYR A 264 -27.40 24.13 31.62
CA TYR A 264 -26.28 25.03 31.86
C TYR A 264 -26.77 26.26 32.65
N THR A 265 -26.15 26.56 33.78
CA THR A 265 -26.38 27.80 34.53
C THR A 265 -25.35 28.84 34.12
N TYR A 266 -25.81 29.97 33.69
CA TYR A 266 -25.00 31.17 33.37
C TYR A 266 -25.17 32.23 34.42
N CYS A 267 -24.09 32.87 34.85
CA CYS A 267 -24.10 33.97 35.78
C CYS A 267 -23.32 35.17 35.21
N CYS A 268 -23.88 36.36 35.32
CA CYS A 268 -23.21 37.59 34.96
C CYS A 268 -22.31 38.07 36.09
N LYS A 269 -21.02 38.20 35.84
CA LYS A 269 -20.08 38.70 36.87
C LYS A 269 -20.29 40.13 37.30
N HIS A 270 -21.00 40.95 36.50
CA HIS A 270 -21.23 42.36 36.80
C HIS A 270 -22.51 42.63 37.59
N CYS A 271 -23.65 42.04 37.23
CA CYS A 271 -24.94 42.29 37.85
C CYS A 271 -25.55 41.08 38.59
N GLY A 272 -24.83 39.94 38.65
CA GLY A 272 -25.34 38.74 39.35
C GLY A 272 -26.51 38.03 38.63
N TYR A 273 -26.95 38.51 37.47
CA TYR A 273 -28.06 37.88 36.74
C TYR A 273 -27.74 36.42 36.41
N LYS A 274 -28.68 35.51 36.76
CA LYS A 274 -28.60 34.09 36.49
C LYS A 274 -29.63 33.64 35.47
N THR A 275 -29.22 32.84 34.52
CA THR A 275 -30.14 32.24 33.52
C THR A 275 -29.75 30.79 33.28
N GLU A 276 -30.74 29.98 32.99
CA GLU A 276 -30.56 28.56 32.68
C GLU A 276 -30.86 28.27 31.23
N LYS A 277 -30.09 27.34 30.62
CA LYS A 277 -30.27 26.94 29.24
C LYS A 277 -30.19 25.42 29.14
N ASN A 278 -31.24 24.81 28.59
CA ASN A 278 -31.28 23.36 28.39
C ASN A 278 -30.34 22.94 27.28
N PHE A 279 -29.74 21.75 27.41
CA PHE A 279 -28.97 21.09 26.37
C PHE A 279 -29.33 19.60 26.29
N VAL A 280 -29.19 19.04 25.10
CA VAL A 280 -29.46 17.64 24.84
C VAL A 280 -28.13 16.88 24.80
N ILE A 281 -28.09 15.74 25.48
CA ILE A 281 -26.94 14.82 25.43
C ILE A 281 -27.27 13.75 24.39
N PRO A 282 -26.43 13.57 23.33
CA PRO A 282 -26.71 12.58 22.30
C PRO A 282 -26.80 11.17 22.88
N ARG A 283 -27.55 10.30 22.21
CA ARG A 283 -27.65 8.88 22.59
C ARG A 283 -26.27 8.22 22.57
N LYS A 284 -26.06 7.23 23.44
CA LYS A 284 -24.86 6.39 23.40
C LYS A 284 -24.90 5.52 22.14
N THR A 285 -23.85 5.56 21.34
CA THR A 285 -23.64 4.63 20.21
C THR A 285 -22.78 3.46 20.66
N ARG A 286 -23.14 2.24 20.28
CA ARG A 286 -22.27 1.07 20.44
C ARG A 286 -21.27 1.09 19.29
N THR A 287 -20.03 1.40 19.57
CA THR A 287 -18.93 1.14 18.62
C THR A 287 -18.57 -0.32 18.79
N TYR A 288 -18.92 -1.13 17.80
CA TYR A 288 -18.37 -2.48 17.71
C TYR A 288 -16.95 -2.35 17.20
N VAL A 289 -15.99 -2.48 18.10
CA VAL A 289 -14.61 -2.75 17.70
C VAL A 289 -14.61 -4.21 17.28
N THR A 290 -14.57 -4.47 15.98
CA THR A 290 -14.34 -5.81 15.45
C THR A 290 -12.89 -6.13 15.75
N THR A 291 -12.63 -6.70 16.91
CA THR A 291 -11.35 -7.36 17.15
C THR A 291 -11.44 -8.65 16.35
N SER A 292 -10.77 -8.70 15.20
CA SER A 292 -10.51 -9.96 14.52
C SER A 292 -9.61 -10.78 15.45
N GLY A 293 -10.25 -11.58 16.27
CA GLY A 293 -9.57 -12.56 17.10
C GLY A 293 -8.94 -13.60 16.20
N GLY A 294 -7.61 -13.74 16.30
CA GLY A 294 -6.89 -14.80 15.67
C GLY A 294 -7.48 -16.16 16.06
N MET A 295 -7.90 -16.90 15.07
CA MET A 295 -8.31 -18.29 15.23
C MET A 295 -7.12 -19.18 14.94
N GLY A 296 -6.81 -20.00 15.92
CA GLY A 296 -5.67 -20.90 16.03
C GLY A 296 -5.47 -21.81 14.84
N GLY A 297 -4.19 -22.04 14.58
CA GLY A 297 -3.69 -22.92 13.54
C GLY A 297 -4.26 -24.33 13.61
N ARG A 298 -4.72 -24.80 12.46
CA ARG A 298 -4.77 -26.22 12.15
C ARG A 298 -3.62 -26.51 11.21
N GLY A 299 -2.64 -27.24 11.73
CA GLY A 299 -1.57 -27.78 10.95
C GLY A 299 -2.10 -28.67 9.85
N PHE A 300 -1.84 -28.33 8.59
CA PHE A 300 -1.97 -29.22 7.46
C PHE A 300 -0.62 -29.88 7.20
N GLY A 301 -0.65 -31.21 7.28
CA GLY A 301 0.50 -32.06 7.04
C GLY A 301 1.05 -31.90 5.63
N GLY A 302 2.38 -31.83 5.53
CA GLY A 302 3.13 -31.70 4.31
C GLY A 302 2.89 -32.84 3.35
N GLY A 303 2.44 -32.54 2.14
CA GLY A 303 2.61 -33.34 0.97
C GLY A 303 3.81 -32.81 0.19
N GLY A 304 4.93 -33.54 0.22
CA GLY A 304 6.12 -33.18 -0.52
C GLY A 304 5.84 -33.22 -2.02
N PHE A 305 5.88 -32.07 -2.67
CA PHE A 305 6.02 -31.98 -4.12
C PHE A 305 7.47 -31.58 -4.43
N SER A 306 8.29 -32.58 -4.74
CA SER A 306 9.62 -32.34 -5.28
C SER A 306 9.53 -31.88 -6.72
N GLY A 307 9.60 -30.58 -6.91
CA GLY A 307 9.56 -29.93 -8.22
C GLY A 307 10.05 -28.49 -8.18
N GLY A 308 10.72 -28.11 -7.09
CA GLY A 308 11.22 -26.75 -6.92
C GLY A 308 12.46 -26.50 -7.78
N SER A 309 12.41 -25.55 -8.65
CA SER A 309 13.56 -25.00 -9.38
C SER A 309 14.40 -24.05 -8.51
N PHE A 310 13.90 -23.68 -7.33
CA PHE A 310 14.63 -23.02 -6.25
C PHE A 310 15.18 -24.03 -5.24
N GLY A 311 15.97 -23.59 -4.30
CA GLY A 311 16.75 -24.44 -3.40
C GLY A 311 15.96 -25.21 -2.33
N GLY A 312 14.61 -25.25 -2.38
CA GLY A 312 13.78 -26.04 -1.47
C GLY A 312 13.55 -25.43 -0.09
N GLY A 313 13.67 -24.10 0.04
CA GLY A 313 13.39 -23.37 1.29
C GLY A 313 11.90 -23.30 1.64
N SER A 314 11.59 -22.95 2.87
CA SER A 314 10.23 -22.75 3.38
C SER A 314 10.13 -21.44 4.17
N THR A 315 8.91 -20.91 4.30
CA THR A 315 8.60 -19.75 5.13
C THR A 315 7.52 -20.10 6.14
N PHE A 316 7.53 -19.42 7.26
CA PHE A 316 6.45 -19.43 8.26
C PHE A 316 5.52 -18.23 8.10
N GLY A 317 5.64 -17.45 7.00
CA GLY A 317 4.83 -16.28 6.70
C GLY A 317 5.41 -14.98 7.20
N GLY A 318 6.72 -14.94 7.50
CA GLY A 318 7.42 -13.70 7.83
C GLY A 318 7.48 -12.72 6.65
N GLY A 319 7.68 -11.44 6.93
CA GLY A 319 7.77 -10.37 5.95
C GLY A 319 6.73 -9.25 6.18
N ALA A 320 6.54 -8.43 5.16
CA ALA A 320 5.60 -7.32 5.21
C ALA A 320 4.89 -7.12 3.87
N GLY A 321 3.78 -6.39 3.92
CA GLY A 321 3.04 -5.98 2.73
C GLY A 321 2.41 -4.60 2.88
N GLY A 322 2.03 -4.00 1.76
CA GLY A 322 1.37 -2.71 1.75
C GLY A 322 0.62 -2.46 0.45
N LYS A 323 -0.28 -1.46 0.47
CA LYS A 323 -1.01 -0.98 -0.71
C LYS A 323 -0.47 0.38 -1.12
N PHE A 324 -0.38 0.61 -2.43
CA PHE A 324 0.15 1.85 -3.02
C PHE A 324 -0.88 2.63 -3.84
#